data_17429a6621d36a2f3e4083eb1216915c
#
_entry.id   17429a6621d36a2f3e4083eb1216915c
#
_cell.length_a   1.000
_cell.length_b   1.000
_cell.length_c   1.000
_cell.angle_alpha   90.00
_cell.angle_beta   90.00
_cell.angle_gamma   90.00
#
_symmetry.space_group_name_H-M   'P 1'
#
loop_
_entity.id
_entity.type
_entity.pdbx_description
1 polymer ?
#
loop_
_entity_poly.entity_id
_entity_poly.type
_entity_poly.pdbx_seq_one_letter_code
_entity_poly.pdbx_strand_id
1 'polypeptide(L)'
;GEGFTEGRQLLDELLLLDRSLRAVGLGAIADGELKDTLRRLNCFGITLLCLDIRQESTRHTAALDAITRYLGLGGYGEWDEGQKQRFLLAELESRRPLVDEAFYRSDLCDGDVREVLETCQVIAEQGPEGLGA
;
A
#
# COMPACT_ATOMS: atom_id res chain seq x y z
N GLY A 1 -18.41 17.92 -6.74
CA GLY A 1 -17.70 18.25 -5.53
C GLY A 1 -16.55 17.28 -5.35
N GLU A 2 -15.39 17.78 -5.02
CA GLU A 2 -14.25 16.93 -4.66
C GLU A 2 -14.60 16.26 -3.33
N GLY A 3 -14.53 14.94 -3.26
CA GLY A 3 -14.75 14.16 -2.04
C GLY A 3 -13.51 14.22 -1.14
N PHE A 4 -13.66 13.78 0.12
CA PHE A 4 -12.54 13.63 1.03
C PHE A 4 -11.64 12.49 0.54
N THR A 5 -10.34 12.74 0.45
CA THR A 5 -9.32 11.74 0.08
C THR A 5 -8.63 11.13 1.31
N GLU A 6 -8.70 11.82 2.45
CA GLU A 6 -8.09 11.40 3.70
C GLU A 6 -9.12 11.39 4.83
N GLY A 7 -9.08 10.34 5.65
CA GLY A 7 -9.96 10.21 6.81
C GLY A 7 -9.85 11.38 7.80
N ARG A 8 -8.65 11.96 7.91
CA ARG A 8 -8.39 13.09 8.80
C ARG A 8 -9.13 14.36 8.39
N GLN A 9 -9.23 14.64 7.10
CA GLN A 9 -10.00 15.80 6.60
C GLN A 9 -11.46 15.71 7.00
N LEU A 10 -12.09 14.56 6.78
CA LEU A 10 -13.47 14.32 7.18
C LEU A 10 -13.63 14.37 8.70
N LEU A 11 -12.69 13.84 9.47
CA LEU A 11 -12.71 13.87 10.93
C LEU A 11 -12.70 15.30 11.47
N ASP A 12 -11.84 16.17 10.94
CA ASP A 12 -11.72 17.57 11.36
C ASP A 12 -13.04 18.35 11.12
N GLU A 13 -13.70 18.12 9.99
CA GLU A 13 -15.01 18.71 9.68
C GLU A 13 -16.10 18.22 10.63
N LEU A 14 -16.15 16.92 10.92
CA LEU A 14 -17.15 16.36 11.85
C LEU A 14 -16.90 16.80 13.30
N LEU A 15 -15.64 16.98 13.72
CA LEU A 15 -15.29 17.53 15.02
C LEU A 15 -15.68 19.02 15.13
N LEU A 16 -15.58 19.79 14.04
CA LEU A 16 -16.06 21.16 14.00
C LEU A 16 -17.59 21.20 14.19
N LEU A 17 -18.32 20.30 13.52
CA LEU A 17 -19.77 20.18 13.67
C LEU A 17 -20.16 19.80 15.11
N ASP A 18 -19.47 18.84 15.74
CA ASP A 18 -19.71 18.44 17.15
C ASP A 18 -19.55 19.65 18.10
N ARG A 19 -18.45 20.39 17.96
CA ARG A 19 -18.19 21.60 18.77
C ARG A 19 -19.27 22.66 18.57
N SER A 20 -19.69 22.88 17.32
CA SER A 20 -20.71 23.86 16.99
C SER A 20 -22.07 23.50 17.62
N LEU A 21 -22.51 22.26 17.54
CA LEU A 21 -23.74 21.78 18.15
C LEU A 21 -23.72 21.94 19.69
N ARG A 22 -22.62 21.58 20.33
CA ARG A 22 -22.46 21.72 21.79
C ARG A 22 -22.48 23.18 22.23
N ALA A 23 -21.87 24.08 21.45
CA ALA A 23 -21.80 25.51 21.75
C ALA A 23 -23.18 26.17 21.78
N VAL A 24 -24.13 25.66 21.00
CA VAL A 24 -25.53 26.17 20.97
C VAL A 24 -26.51 25.35 21.83
N GLY A 25 -25.99 24.47 22.71
CA GLY A 25 -26.79 23.67 23.64
C GLY A 25 -27.47 22.43 23.05
N LEU A 26 -27.10 22.03 21.81
CA LEU A 26 -27.62 20.85 21.11
C LEU A 26 -26.79 19.59 21.36
N GLY A 27 -26.25 19.42 22.56
CA GLY A 27 -25.40 18.27 22.92
C GLY A 27 -26.07 16.92 22.72
N ALA A 28 -27.39 16.84 22.97
CA ALA A 28 -28.15 15.60 22.75
C ALA A 28 -28.13 15.15 21.26
N ILE A 29 -28.13 16.11 20.33
CA ILE A 29 -27.99 15.81 18.88
C ILE A 29 -26.56 15.38 18.56
N ALA A 30 -25.55 16.06 19.11
CA ALA A 30 -24.18 15.70 18.94
C ALA A 30 -23.83 14.29 19.48
N ASP A 31 -24.50 13.88 20.57
CA ASP A 31 -24.35 12.57 21.19
C ASP A 31 -25.09 11.42 20.46
N GLY A 32 -25.80 11.72 19.40
CA GLY A 32 -26.51 10.76 18.55
C GLY A 32 -25.61 10.22 17.40
N GLU A 33 -26.14 10.24 16.19
CA GLU A 33 -25.47 9.68 14.98
C GLU A 33 -24.13 10.33 14.68
N LEU A 34 -23.92 11.62 15.00
CA LEU A 34 -22.65 12.28 14.81
C LEU A 34 -21.55 11.62 15.64
N LYS A 35 -21.81 11.33 16.90
CA LYS A 35 -20.88 10.64 17.79
C LYS A 35 -20.54 9.23 17.30
N ASP A 36 -21.52 8.49 16.80
CA ASP A 36 -21.31 7.17 16.25
C ASP A 36 -20.51 7.22 14.95
N THR A 37 -20.74 8.21 14.11
CA THR A 37 -19.98 8.46 12.89
C THR A 37 -18.52 8.80 13.23
N LEU A 38 -18.27 9.69 14.20
CA LEU A 38 -16.95 10.03 14.69
C LEU A 38 -16.20 8.79 15.22
N ARG A 39 -16.88 7.92 15.97
CA ARG A 39 -16.29 6.67 16.46
C ARG A 39 -15.92 5.72 15.33
N ARG A 40 -16.82 5.53 14.35
CA ARG A 40 -16.55 4.69 13.18
C ARG A 40 -15.36 5.22 12.38
N LEU A 41 -15.33 6.53 12.14
CA LEU A 41 -14.25 7.17 11.40
C LEU A 41 -12.90 7.03 12.14
N ASN A 42 -12.88 7.17 13.47
CA ASN A 42 -11.66 6.96 14.26
C ASN A 42 -11.19 5.49 14.28
N CYS A 43 -12.11 4.52 14.20
CA CYS A 43 -11.78 3.10 14.22
C CYS A 43 -11.35 2.58 12.84
N PHE A 44 -12.00 3.05 11.78
CA PHE A 44 -11.92 2.43 10.46
C PHE A 44 -11.42 3.38 9.35
N GLY A 45 -11.23 4.66 9.65
CA GLY A 45 -10.98 5.66 8.61
C GLY A 45 -12.11 5.76 7.61
N ILE A 46 -11.79 6.16 6.38
CA ILE A 46 -12.75 6.21 5.26
C ILE A 46 -12.79 4.89 4.46
N THR A 47 -11.87 3.98 4.71
CA THR A 47 -11.68 2.74 3.93
C THR A 47 -12.38 1.53 4.54
N LEU A 48 -13.03 1.66 5.70
CA LEU A 48 -13.81 0.64 6.41
C LEU A 48 -13.03 -0.57 6.88
N LEU A 49 -12.15 -1.15 6.08
CA LEU A 49 -11.45 -2.39 6.40
C LEU A 49 -10.10 -2.42 5.69
N CYS A 50 -9.06 -2.69 6.47
CA CYS A 50 -7.74 -3.01 5.92
C CYS A 50 -7.75 -4.46 5.44
N LEU A 51 -7.42 -4.68 4.19
CA LEU A 51 -7.31 -6.03 3.62
C LEU A 51 -5.86 -6.49 3.65
N ASP A 52 -5.64 -7.72 4.13
CA ASP A 52 -4.35 -8.38 3.99
C ASP A 52 -4.05 -8.62 2.51
N ILE A 53 -2.86 -8.25 2.09
CA ILE A 53 -2.34 -8.63 0.78
C ILE A 53 -1.46 -9.84 0.98
N ARG A 54 -1.83 -10.96 0.34
CA ARG A 54 -1.09 -12.22 0.43
C ARG A 54 -0.63 -12.64 -0.94
N GLN A 55 0.65 -12.92 -1.06
CA GLN A 55 1.25 -13.47 -2.27
C GLN A 55 2.10 -14.67 -1.90
N GLU A 56 2.13 -15.66 -2.77
CA GLU A 56 2.96 -16.85 -2.59
C GLU A 56 4.44 -16.51 -2.77
N SER A 57 5.29 -16.99 -1.85
CA SER A 57 6.74 -16.70 -1.87
C SER A 57 7.44 -17.19 -3.13
N THR A 58 6.95 -18.24 -3.75
CA THR A 58 7.48 -18.77 -5.02
C THR A 58 7.32 -17.77 -6.16
N ARG A 59 6.22 -17.01 -6.19
CA ARG A 59 5.98 -15.95 -7.20
C ARG A 59 6.94 -14.78 -7.02
N HIS A 60 7.21 -14.38 -5.76
CA HIS A 60 8.26 -13.38 -5.49
C HIS A 60 9.64 -13.86 -5.93
N THR A 61 9.96 -15.14 -5.66
CA THR A 61 11.22 -15.74 -6.13
C THR A 61 11.33 -15.72 -7.65
N ALA A 62 10.26 -16.07 -8.36
CA ALA A 62 10.25 -16.04 -9.83
C ALA A 62 10.43 -14.61 -10.37
N ALA A 63 9.77 -13.62 -9.78
CA ALA A 63 9.93 -12.22 -10.17
C ALA A 63 11.38 -11.73 -9.96
N LEU A 64 11.98 -12.03 -8.80
CA LEU A 64 13.36 -11.67 -8.52
C LEU A 64 14.34 -12.44 -9.43
N ASP A 65 14.06 -13.69 -9.76
CA ASP A 65 14.88 -14.49 -10.69
C ASP A 65 14.89 -13.87 -12.10
N ALA A 66 13.72 -13.47 -12.60
CA ALA A 66 13.60 -12.77 -13.88
C ALA A 66 14.39 -11.43 -13.88
N ILE A 67 14.26 -10.65 -12.81
CA ILE A 67 14.98 -9.38 -12.65
C ILE A 67 16.49 -9.60 -12.61
N THR A 68 16.98 -10.53 -11.79
CA THR A 68 18.41 -10.74 -11.65
C THR A 68 19.05 -11.33 -12.93
N ARG A 69 18.31 -12.15 -13.67
CA ARG A 69 18.74 -12.60 -15.02
C ARG A 69 18.80 -11.44 -16.01
N TYR A 70 17.80 -10.56 -16.00
CA TYR A 70 17.81 -9.37 -16.85
C TYR A 70 19.01 -8.45 -16.56
N LEU A 71 19.35 -8.29 -15.28
CA LEU A 71 20.51 -7.50 -14.85
C LEU A 71 21.85 -8.20 -15.09
N GLY A 72 21.87 -9.45 -15.60
CA GLY A 72 23.08 -10.22 -15.84
C GLY A 72 23.75 -10.74 -14.57
N LEU A 73 23.02 -10.80 -13.45
CA LEU A 73 23.53 -11.25 -12.15
C LEU A 73 23.36 -12.75 -11.91
N GLY A 74 22.69 -13.47 -12.83
CA GLY A 74 22.35 -14.88 -12.69
C GLY A 74 20.95 -15.10 -12.11
N GLY A 75 20.59 -16.36 -11.85
CA GLY A 75 19.26 -16.73 -11.35
C GLY A 75 19.16 -16.62 -9.83
N TYR A 76 18.32 -15.73 -9.33
CA TYR A 76 18.06 -15.56 -7.88
C TYR A 76 17.61 -16.87 -7.21
N GLY A 77 16.85 -17.70 -7.92
CA GLY A 77 16.39 -18.99 -7.41
C GLY A 77 17.52 -19.98 -7.11
N GLU A 78 18.67 -19.83 -7.77
CA GLU A 78 19.86 -20.69 -7.66
C GLU A 78 20.82 -20.23 -6.54
N TRP A 79 20.62 -19.02 -6.00
CA TRP A 79 21.50 -18.45 -4.98
C TRP A 79 21.29 -19.08 -3.61
N ASP A 80 22.37 -19.13 -2.83
CA ASP A 80 22.27 -19.44 -1.41
C ASP A 80 21.60 -18.29 -0.62
N GLU A 81 21.18 -18.57 0.60
CA GLU A 81 20.46 -17.59 1.42
C GLU A 81 21.31 -16.35 1.74
N GLY A 82 22.62 -16.52 1.92
CA GLY A 82 23.53 -15.40 2.17
C GLY A 82 23.68 -14.49 0.95
N GLN A 83 23.66 -15.05 -0.27
CA GLN A 83 23.66 -14.27 -1.50
C GLN A 83 22.37 -13.49 -1.68
N LYS A 84 21.22 -14.13 -1.44
CA LYS A 84 19.91 -13.50 -1.48
C LYS A 84 19.80 -12.32 -0.51
N GLN A 85 20.20 -12.52 0.73
CA GLN A 85 20.18 -11.47 1.76
C GLN A 85 21.09 -10.29 1.38
N ARG A 86 22.32 -10.54 0.93
CA ARG A 86 23.23 -9.46 0.52
C ARG A 86 22.67 -8.64 -0.63
N PHE A 87 22.10 -9.30 -1.64
CA PHE A 87 21.48 -8.62 -2.77
C PHE A 87 20.29 -7.76 -2.31
N LEU A 88 19.35 -8.34 -1.54
CA LEU A 88 18.15 -7.62 -1.08
C LEU A 88 18.52 -6.43 -0.20
N LEU A 89 19.46 -6.57 0.73
CA LEU A 89 19.91 -5.47 1.59
C LEU A 89 20.55 -4.35 0.77
N ALA A 90 21.39 -4.69 -0.23
CA ALA A 90 22.01 -3.70 -1.09
C ALA A 90 20.97 -2.94 -1.95
N GLU A 91 19.97 -3.64 -2.47
CA GLU A 91 18.90 -2.98 -3.24
C GLU A 91 17.95 -2.14 -2.39
N LEU A 92 17.70 -2.51 -1.13
CA LEU A 92 16.92 -1.68 -0.19
C LEU A 92 17.62 -0.36 0.17
N GLU A 93 18.95 -0.32 0.14
CA GLU A 93 19.73 0.91 0.33
C GLU A 93 19.83 1.75 -0.96
N SER A 94 19.59 1.13 -2.11
CA SER A 94 19.66 1.78 -3.42
C SER A 94 18.46 2.70 -3.66
N ARG A 95 18.71 3.87 -4.27
CA ARG A 95 17.64 4.78 -4.72
C ARG A 95 17.32 4.65 -6.21
N ARG A 96 18.03 3.79 -6.92
CA ARG A 96 17.78 3.56 -8.33
C ARG A 96 16.58 2.63 -8.53
N PRO A 97 15.79 2.79 -9.59
CA PRO A 97 14.83 1.77 -9.98
C PRO A 97 15.54 0.44 -10.24
N LEU A 98 14.98 -0.65 -9.72
CA LEU A 98 15.55 -2.00 -9.90
C LEU A 98 15.41 -2.47 -11.36
N VAL A 99 14.31 -2.09 -12.01
CA VAL A 99 14.01 -2.39 -13.41
C VAL A 99 13.57 -1.13 -14.14
N ASP A 100 13.73 -1.15 -15.47
CA ASP A 100 13.31 -0.10 -16.38
C ASP A 100 12.15 -0.56 -17.29
N GLU A 101 11.66 0.32 -18.16
CA GLU A 101 10.61 -0.04 -19.12
C GLU A 101 11.04 -1.15 -20.09
N ALA A 102 12.34 -1.29 -20.38
CA ALA A 102 12.82 -2.32 -21.28
C ALA A 102 12.65 -3.71 -20.68
N PHE A 103 12.79 -3.85 -19.35
CA PHE A 103 12.50 -5.09 -18.65
C PHE A 103 11.04 -5.55 -18.88
N TYR A 104 10.08 -4.62 -18.75
CA TYR A 104 8.65 -4.94 -18.95
C TYR A 104 8.29 -5.36 -20.37
N ARG A 105 9.17 -5.09 -21.35
CA ARG A 105 9.02 -5.49 -22.76
C ARG A 105 9.84 -6.73 -23.11
N SER A 106 10.64 -7.24 -22.19
CA SER A 106 11.48 -8.42 -22.40
C SER A 106 10.69 -9.72 -22.22
N ASP A 107 11.18 -10.79 -22.81
CA ASP A 107 10.63 -12.14 -22.65
C ASP A 107 10.77 -12.67 -21.20
N LEU A 108 11.59 -12.04 -20.37
CA LEU A 108 11.77 -12.39 -18.96
C LEU A 108 10.63 -11.89 -18.07
N CYS A 109 9.91 -10.84 -18.51
CA CYS A 109 8.74 -10.32 -17.82
C CYS A 109 7.45 -10.96 -18.38
N ASP A 110 7.25 -12.23 -18.09
CA ASP A 110 6.02 -12.94 -18.45
C ASP A 110 4.79 -12.43 -17.67
N GLY A 111 3.62 -13.04 -17.90
CA GLY A 111 2.37 -12.62 -17.27
C GLY A 111 2.38 -12.74 -15.75
N ASP A 112 3.01 -13.78 -15.20
CA ASP A 112 3.07 -14.02 -13.76
C ASP A 112 4.04 -13.04 -13.06
N VAL A 113 5.20 -12.79 -13.65
CA VAL A 113 6.17 -11.80 -13.18
C VAL A 113 5.56 -10.41 -13.20
N ARG A 114 4.89 -10.04 -14.30
CA ARG A 114 4.21 -8.76 -14.46
C ARG A 114 3.15 -8.54 -13.39
N GLU A 115 2.30 -9.53 -13.13
CA GLU A 115 1.25 -9.43 -12.11
C GLU A 115 1.83 -9.15 -10.72
N VAL A 116 2.94 -9.79 -10.34
CA VAL A 116 3.62 -9.53 -9.06
C VAL A 116 4.11 -8.08 -8.98
N LEU A 117 4.74 -7.58 -10.03
CA LEU A 117 5.28 -6.22 -10.07
C LEU A 117 4.16 -5.17 -10.07
N GLU A 118 3.10 -5.37 -10.84
CA GLU A 118 1.93 -4.48 -10.87
C GLU A 118 1.22 -4.45 -9.51
N THR A 119 1.12 -5.59 -8.83
CA THR A 119 0.60 -5.66 -7.47
C THR A 119 1.44 -4.82 -6.50
N CYS A 120 2.76 -4.96 -6.54
CA CYS A 120 3.67 -4.15 -5.72
C CYS A 120 3.55 -2.65 -6.04
N GLN A 121 3.38 -2.29 -7.32
CA GLN A 121 3.18 -0.90 -7.73
C GLN A 121 1.88 -0.34 -7.16
N VAL A 122 0.77 -1.06 -7.27
CA VAL A 122 -0.52 -0.63 -6.69
C VAL A 122 -0.41 -0.41 -5.18
N ILE A 123 0.28 -1.32 -4.46
CA ILE A 123 0.52 -1.17 -3.01
C ILE A 123 1.30 0.12 -2.72
N ALA A 124 2.36 0.39 -3.49
CA ALA A 124 3.19 1.58 -3.31
C ALA A 124 2.44 2.88 -3.62
N GLU A 125 1.59 2.89 -4.66
CA GLU A 125 0.80 4.06 -5.07
C GLU A 125 -0.34 4.37 -4.09
N GLN A 126 -0.99 3.35 -3.55
CA GLN A 126 -2.11 3.54 -2.62
C GLN A 126 -1.64 3.93 -1.21
N GLY A 127 -0.44 3.51 -0.83
CA GLY A 127 0.10 3.75 0.51
C GLY A 127 -0.68 3.05 1.63
N PRO A 128 -0.26 3.24 2.89
CA PRO A 128 -0.84 2.54 4.03
C PRO A 128 -2.31 2.92 4.31
N GLU A 129 -2.75 4.10 3.94
CA GLU A 129 -4.14 4.54 4.14
C GLU A 129 -5.10 4.02 3.07
N GLY A 130 -4.61 3.71 1.87
CA GLY A 130 -5.45 3.25 0.76
C GLY A 130 -5.76 1.76 0.81
N LEU A 131 -4.76 0.93 1.07
CA LEU A 131 -4.89 -0.53 1.10
C LEU A 131 -4.78 -1.12 2.52
N GLY A 132 -4.44 -0.29 3.52
CA GLY A 132 -4.35 -0.72 4.89
C GLY A 132 -3.26 -1.77 5.12
N ALA A 133 -2.07 -1.48 4.68
CA ALA A 133 -0.89 -2.30 4.94
C ALA A 133 -0.47 -2.25 6.41
#